data_2e94e5351a26ffc7f3197346fbf46aa1
#
_entry.id   2e94e5351a26ffc7f3197346fbf46aa1
#
_cell.length_a   1.000
_cell.length_b   1.000
_cell.length_c   1.000
_cell.angle_alpha   90.00
_cell.angle_beta   90.00
_cell.angle_gamma   90.00
#
_symmetry.space_group_name_H-M   'P 1'
#
loop_
_entity.id
_entity.type
_entity.pdbx_description
1 polymer ?
#
loop_
_entity_poly.entity_id
_entity_poly.type
_entity_poly.pdbx_seq_one_letter_code
_entity_poly.pdbx_strand_id
1 'polypeptide(L)'
;MNICFGWALNLRMIKALAMAKGFSAKDLELAGNKIPVEDIPATEEEINELMRVFTSYYGSHNQIKTKPYSGIPEVIRTLRKKGIRCAVASNKDDDHVQILSEKLFPGLFDISIGRNPEMAIKPDPEMILSIARRLGIKAKEIVYIGDSEVDIMTGKKGGFPSISVAWGFRTGEFLKNHGAERIAFSPDELIEMILSL
;
A
#
# COMPACT_ATOMS: atom_id res chain seq x y z
N MET A 1 12.80 14.42 -9.29
CA MET A 1 12.40 13.33 -8.37
C MET A 1 10.89 13.39 -8.21
N ASN A 2 10.21 12.26 -8.23
CA ASN A 2 8.76 12.14 -8.08
C ASN A 2 8.48 10.95 -7.18
N ILE A 3 7.36 10.93 -6.47
CA ILE A 3 7.11 9.95 -5.41
C ILE A 3 5.84 9.18 -5.69
N CYS A 4 5.92 7.86 -5.57
CA CYS A 4 4.77 6.98 -5.63
C CYS A 4 4.62 6.22 -4.31
N PHE A 5 3.46 6.34 -3.68
CA PHE A 5 3.10 5.61 -2.47
C PHE A 5 2.39 4.31 -2.83
N GLY A 6 2.90 3.19 -2.31
CA GLY A 6 2.21 1.92 -2.30
C GLY A 6 1.29 1.82 -1.07
N TRP A 7 0.02 1.46 -1.28
CA TRP A 7 -0.89 1.15 -0.18
C TRP A 7 -1.16 -0.34 -0.14
N ALA A 8 -0.78 -0.98 0.97
CA ALA A 8 -1.16 -2.35 1.25
C ALA A 8 -2.47 -2.40 2.05
N LEU A 9 -3.30 -3.36 1.72
CA LEU A 9 -4.56 -3.61 2.39
C LEU A 9 -4.74 -5.11 2.53
N ASN A 10 -4.66 -5.67 3.74
CA ASN A 10 -5.13 -7.05 3.91
C ASN A 10 -5.41 -7.54 5.33
N LEU A 11 -5.11 -6.78 6.38
CA LEU A 11 -5.30 -7.29 7.75
C LEU A 11 -6.76 -7.66 8.07
N ARG A 12 -7.73 -6.95 7.46
CA ARG A 12 -9.17 -7.21 7.69
C ARG A 12 -9.69 -8.44 6.94
N MET A 13 -9.14 -8.73 5.76
CA MET A 13 -9.49 -9.92 4.98
C MET A 13 -9.03 -11.19 5.69
N ILE A 14 -7.80 -11.20 6.18
CA ILE A 14 -7.23 -12.31 6.96
C ILE A 14 -8.04 -12.53 8.23
N LYS A 15 -8.42 -11.46 8.95
CA LYS A 15 -9.28 -11.58 10.14
C LYS A 15 -10.66 -12.12 9.81
N ALA A 16 -11.29 -11.69 8.71
CA ALA A 16 -12.59 -12.19 8.30
C ALA A 16 -12.54 -13.68 7.92
N LEU A 17 -11.51 -14.11 7.20
CA LEU A 17 -11.29 -15.52 6.84
C LEU A 17 -11.07 -16.39 8.08
N ALA A 18 -10.23 -15.95 9.00
CA ALA A 18 -9.96 -16.69 10.23
C ALA A 18 -11.22 -16.81 11.11
N MET A 19 -12.04 -15.76 11.22
CA MET A 19 -13.32 -15.80 11.95
C MET A 19 -14.33 -16.74 11.28
N ALA A 20 -14.39 -16.76 9.94
CA ALA A 20 -15.23 -17.69 9.20
C ALA A 20 -14.82 -19.17 9.42
N LYS A 21 -13.56 -19.43 9.74
CA LYS A 21 -12.99 -20.74 10.08
C LYS A 21 -13.05 -21.05 11.59
N GLY A 22 -13.76 -20.26 12.40
CA GLY A 22 -13.99 -20.52 13.81
C GLY A 22 -12.94 -19.97 14.78
N PHE A 23 -11.98 -19.17 14.31
CA PHE A 23 -11.07 -18.45 15.20
C PHE A 23 -11.81 -17.30 15.88
N SER A 24 -11.65 -17.15 17.19
CA SER A 24 -12.23 -16.04 17.92
C SER A 24 -11.45 -14.73 17.67
N ALA A 25 -12.11 -13.60 17.88
CA ALA A 25 -11.44 -12.29 17.82
C ALA A 25 -10.23 -12.22 18.79
N LYS A 26 -10.31 -12.95 19.91
CA LYS A 26 -9.26 -13.03 20.92
C LYS A 26 -8.06 -13.85 20.43
N ASP A 27 -8.29 -14.93 19.69
CA ASP A 27 -7.22 -15.73 19.08
C ASP A 27 -6.47 -14.92 18.05
N LEU A 28 -7.18 -14.08 17.30
CA LEU A 28 -6.61 -13.17 16.30
C LEU A 28 -5.81 -12.00 16.92
N GLU A 29 -6.22 -11.53 18.10
CA GLU A 29 -5.46 -10.53 18.86
C GLU A 29 -4.18 -11.13 19.47
N LEU A 30 -4.27 -12.35 20.05
CA LEU A 30 -3.13 -13.05 20.64
C LEU A 30 -2.09 -13.50 19.60
N ALA A 31 -2.54 -13.89 18.41
CA ALA A 31 -1.65 -14.24 17.30
C ALA A 31 -0.93 -13.02 16.70
N GLY A 32 -1.41 -11.81 16.99
CA GLY A 32 -0.92 -10.60 16.35
C GLY A 32 -1.08 -10.66 14.81
N ASN A 33 -0.14 -10.08 14.09
CA ASN A 33 -0.11 -10.14 12.61
C ASN A 33 0.61 -11.41 12.10
N LYS A 34 0.67 -12.48 12.90
CA LYS A 34 1.54 -13.63 12.69
C LYS A 34 0.85 -14.88 12.17
N ILE A 35 -0.45 -14.85 11.84
CA ILE A 35 -1.09 -15.99 11.18
C ILE A 35 -0.70 -15.93 9.70
N PRO A 36 0.17 -16.83 9.21
CA PRO A 36 0.44 -16.93 7.78
C PRO A 36 -0.86 -17.32 7.07
N VAL A 37 -1.22 -16.61 6.01
CA VAL A 37 -2.44 -16.92 5.21
C VAL A 37 -2.35 -18.32 4.64
N GLU A 38 -1.13 -18.78 4.37
CA GLU A 38 -0.77 -20.09 3.84
C GLU A 38 -1.16 -21.25 4.78
N ASP A 39 -1.27 -20.96 6.08
CA ASP A 39 -1.61 -21.96 7.11
C ASP A 39 -3.12 -22.10 7.36
N ILE A 40 -3.97 -21.35 6.66
CA ILE A 40 -5.43 -21.46 6.77
C ILE A 40 -5.95 -22.31 5.62
N PRO A 41 -6.22 -23.62 5.82
CA PRO A 41 -6.74 -24.46 4.75
C PRO A 41 -8.13 -23.97 4.36
N ALA A 42 -8.27 -23.48 3.13
CA ALA A 42 -9.52 -23.04 2.57
C ALA A 42 -9.64 -23.55 1.13
N THR A 43 -10.84 -24.01 0.77
CA THR A 43 -11.16 -24.38 -0.61
C THR A 43 -11.31 -23.12 -1.46
N GLU A 44 -11.17 -23.27 -2.77
CA GLU A 44 -11.37 -22.16 -3.71
C GLU A 44 -12.80 -21.59 -3.61
N GLU A 45 -13.80 -22.43 -3.39
CA GLU A 45 -15.20 -22.01 -3.18
C GLU A 45 -15.36 -21.15 -1.93
N GLU A 46 -14.73 -21.55 -0.81
CA GLU A 46 -14.77 -20.79 0.45
C GLU A 46 -14.07 -19.42 0.29
N ILE A 47 -12.97 -19.39 -0.44
CA ILE A 47 -12.26 -18.14 -0.76
C ILE A 47 -13.14 -17.23 -1.60
N ASN A 48 -13.77 -17.74 -2.64
CA ASN A 48 -14.64 -16.97 -3.53
C ASN A 48 -15.86 -16.42 -2.79
N GLU A 49 -16.53 -17.23 -1.96
CA GLU A 49 -17.66 -16.76 -1.16
C GLU A 49 -17.24 -15.68 -0.15
N LEU A 50 -16.12 -15.89 0.52
CA LEU A 50 -15.58 -14.89 1.44
C LEU A 50 -15.25 -13.58 0.71
N MET A 51 -14.63 -13.66 -0.46
CA MET A 51 -14.32 -12.50 -1.28
C MET A 51 -15.58 -11.75 -1.70
N ARG A 52 -16.65 -12.46 -2.05
CA ARG A 52 -17.95 -11.87 -2.39
C ARG A 52 -18.53 -11.08 -1.21
N VAL A 53 -18.58 -11.70 -0.03
CA VAL A 53 -19.08 -11.06 1.20
C VAL A 53 -18.21 -9.88 1.60
N PHE A 54 -16.89 -10.06 1.56
CA PHE A 54 -15.93 -9.00 1.87
C PHE A 54 -16.08 -7.80 0.94
N THR A 55 -16.15 -8.02 -0.38
CA THR A 55 -16.25 -6.95 -1.36
C THR A 55 -17.53 -6.14 -1.17
N SER A 56 -18.66 -6.81 -0.94
CA SER A 56 -19.94 -6.17 -0.65
C SER A 56 -19.89 -5.32 0.62
N TYR A 57 -19.38 -5.89 1.72
CA TYR A 57 -19.26 -5.18 3.00
C TYR A 57 -18.25 -4.05 2.93
N TYR A 58 -17.07 -4.32 2.37
CA TYR A 58 -15.98 -3.36 2.28
C TYR A 58 -16.36 -2.16 1.42
N GLY A 59 -17.08 -2.36 0.32
CA GLY A 59 -17.53 -1.28 -0.56
C GLY A 59 -18.29 -0.17 0.19
N SER A 60 -19.13 -0.54 1.17
CA SER A 60 -19.91 0.41 1.96
C SER A 60 -19.21 0.88 3.26
N HIS A 61 -18.17 0.18 3.74
CA HIS A 61 -17.55 0.43 5.05
C HIS A 61 -16.07 0.84 4.98
N ASN A 62 -15.46 0.92 3.81
CA ASN A 62 -14.03 1.20 3.64
C ASN A 62 -13.59 2.60 4.15
N GLN A 63 -14.54 3.52 4.34
CA GLN A 63 -14.28 4.90 4.73
C GLN A 63 -14.50 5.18 6.23
N ILE A 64 -15.11 4.25 7.00
CA ILE A 64 -15.57 4.53 8.36
C ILE A 64 -14.42 4.79 9.35
N LYS A 65 -13.33 4.01 9.24
CA LYS A 65 -12.17 4.10 10.13
C LYS A 65 -10.86 4.39 9.40
N THR A 66 -10.92 4.60 8.08
CA THR A 66 -9.73 4.87 7.28
C THR A 66 -9.31 6.32 7.45
N LYS A 67 -8.08 6.53 7.87
CA LYS A 67 -7.47 7.85 8.06
C LYS A 67 -6.01 7.81 7.63
N PRO A 68 -5.42 8.95 7.25
CA PRO A 68 -3.98 9.04 7.00
C PRO A 68 -3.18 8.66 8.24
N TYR A 69 -2.01 8.08 8.04
CA TYR A 69 -1.01 8.02 9.12
C TYR A 69 -0.60 9.43 9.53
N SER A 70 -0.37 9.61 10.82
CA SER A 70 0.05 10.91 11.37
C SER A 70 1.29 11.43 10.66
N GLY A 71 1.31 12.71 10.30
CA GLY A 71 2.42 13.38 9.62
C GLY A 71 2.46 13.17 8.10
N ILE A 72 1.79 12.17 7.52
CA ILE A 72 1.89 11.90 6.07
C ILE A 72 1.29 13.00 5.19
N PRO A 73 0.13 13.59 5.50
CA PRO A 73 -0.34 14.75 4.73
C PRO A 73 0.67 15.90 4.71
N GLU A 74 1.36 16.14 5.82
CA GLU A 74 2.40 17.16 5.95
C GLU A 74 3.64 16.84 5.12
N VAL A 75 4.07 15.57 5.11
CA VAL A 75 5.14 15.08 4.22
C VAL A 75 4.81 15.43 2.78
N ILE A 76 3.62 15.01 2.30
CA ILE A 76 3.21 15.22 0.91
C ILE A 76 3.15 16.72 0.58
N ARG A 77 2.56 17.55 1.46
CA ARG A 77 2.53 19.01 1.26
C ARG A 77 3.94 19.62 1.16
N THR A 78 4.86 19.15 2.00
CA THR A 78 6.26 19.60 1.99
C THR A 78 6.95 19.24 0.69
N LEU A 79 6.76 18.03 0.19
CA LEU A 79 7.31 17.58 -1.08
C LEU A 79 6.74 18.39 -2.26
N ARG A 80 5.43 18.62 -2.27
CA ARG A 80 4.76 19.43 -3.29
C ARG A 80 5.25 20.89 -3.31
N LYS A 81 5.46 21.51 -2.13
CA LYS A 81 6.07 22.86 -2.04
C LYS A 81 7.46 22.92 -2.65
N LYS A 82 8.17 21.80 -2.70
CA LYS A 82 9.49 21.69 -3.37
C LYS A 82 9.39 21.33 -4.86
N GLY A 83 8.18 21.32 -5.44
CA GLY A 83 7.95 20.98 -6.84
C GLY A 83 7.98 19.48 -7.15
N ILE A 84 8.00 18.63 -6.12
CA ILE A 84 7.97 17.16 -6.27
C ILE A 84 6.54 16.69 -6.48
N ARG A 85 6.30 15.99 -7.58
CA ARG A 85 4.99 15.38 -7.87
C ARG A 85 4.80 14.13 -7.05
N CYS A 86 3.57 13.91 -6.58
CA CYS A 86 3.20 12.79 -5.72
C CYS A 86 2.09 11.99 -6.38
N ALA A 87 2.19 10.67 -6.33
CA ALA A 87 1.20 9.75 -6.89
C ALA A 87 0.93 8.57 -5.96
N VAL A 88 -0.17 7.86 -6.20
CA VAL A 88 -0.55 6.64 -5.48
C VAL A 88 -0.73 5.48 -6.46
N ALA A 89 -0.21 4.30 -6.09
CA ALA A 89 -0.46 3.04 -6.75
C ALA A 89 -0.89 1.97 -5.73
N SER A 90 -2.04 1.33 -5.91
CA SER A 90 -2.60 0.39 -4.94
C SER A 90 -3.24 -0.81 -5.62
N ASN A 91 -3.12 -2.00 -5.00
CA ASN A 91 -3.88 -3.19 -5.40
C ASN A 91 -5.36 -3.17 -4.96
N LYS A 92 -5.80 -2.08 -4.30
CA LYS A 92 -7.21 -1.80 -4.05
C LYS A 92 -7.90 -1.41 -5.36
N ASP A 93 -9.20 -1.73 -5.48
CA ASP A 93 -10.01 -1.33 -6.64
C ASP A 93 -9.93 0.16 -6.91
N ASP A 94 -9.83 0.54 -8.18
CA ASP A 94 -9.53 1.92 -8.61
C ASP A 94 -10.55 2.93 -8.07
N ASP A 95 -11.85 2.64 -8.14
CA ASP A 95 -12.89 3.52 -7.60
C ASP A 95 -12.66 3.87 -6.13
N HIS A 96 -12.25 2.87 -5.32
CA HIS A 96 -11.95 3.07 -3.91
C HIS A 96 -10.68 3.91 -3.71
N VAL A 97 -9.68 3.74 -4.58
CA VAL A 97 -8.45 4.55 -4.52
C VAL A 97 -8.74 6.00 -4.83
N GLN A 98 -9.55 6.27 -5.87
CA GLN A 98 -9.96 7.64 -6.24
C GLN A 98 -10.70 8.32 -5.09
N ILE A 99 -11.75 7.66 -4.54
CA ILE A 99 -12.55 8.20 -3.43
C ILE A 99 -11.69 8.49 -2.19
N LEU A 100 -10.82 7.55 -1.80
CA LEU A 100 -9.99 7.72 -0.62
C LEU A 100 -8.89 8.77 -0.82
N SER A 101 -8.31 8.85 -2.01
CA SER A 101 -7.31 9.88 -2.34
C SER A 101 -7.92 11.28 -2.24
N GLU A 102 -9.08 11.48 -2.84
CA GLU A 102 -9.75 12.78 -2.79
C GLU A 102 -10.22 13.14 -1.37
N LYS A 103 -10.80 12.18 -0.64
CA LYS A 103 -11.31 12.42 0.72
C LYS A 103 -10.23 12.67 1.76
N LEU A 104 -9.13 11.89 1.71
CA LEU A 104 -8.10 11.90 2.75
C LEU A 104 -6.91 12.81 2.42
N PHE A 105 -6.70 13.09 1.13
CA PHE A 105 -5.57 13.85 0.62
C PHE A 105 -6.00 14.81 -0.51
N PRO A 106 -7.02 15.66 -0.29
CA PRO A 106 -7.60 16.48 -1.34
C PRO A 106 -6.54 17.32 -2.06
N GLY A 107 -6.42 17.11 -3.38
CA GLY A 107 -5.46 17.83 -4.23
C GLY A 107 -3.99 17.56 -3.96
N LEU A 108 -3.64 16.54 -3.14
CA LEU A 108 -2.23 16.24 -2.82
C LEU A 108 -1.58 15.26 -3.79
N PHE A 109 -2.34 14.44 -4.50
CA PHE A 109 -1.80 13.53 -5.51
C PHE A 109 -2.09 14.04 -6.93
N ASP A 110 -1.09 13.96 -7.79
CA ASP A 110 -1.22 14.29 -9.21
C ASP A 110 -1.89 13.16 -9.99
N ILE A 111 -1.65 11.91 -9.56
CA ILE A 111 -2.24 10.70 -10.13
C ILE A 111 -2.49 9.70 -8.99
N SER A 112 -3.66 9.08 -9.01
CA SER A 112 -4.00 7.91 -8.19
C SER A 112 -4.42 6.78 -9.10
N ILE A 113 -3.87 5.56 -8.89
CA ILE A 113 -4.20 4.37 -9.68
C ILE A 113 -4.46 3.21 -8.71
N GLY A 114 -5.61 2.58 -8.88
CA GLY A 114 -5.97 1.32 -8.24
C GLY A 114 -5.96 0.14 -9.22
N ARG A 115 -6.35 -1.02 -8.72
CA ARG A 115 -6.53 -2.22 -9.52
C ARG A 115 -7.65 -2.00 -10.54
N ASN A 116 -7.37 -2.30 -11.80
CA ASN A 116 -8.36 -2.40 -12.86
C ASN A 116 -8.02 -3.62 -13.75
N PRO A 117 -8.98 -4.14 -14.53
CA PRO A 117 -8.78 -5.36 -15.33
C PRO A 117 -7.71 -5.23 -16.43
N GLU A 118 -7.36 -4.02 -16.84
CA GLU A 118 -6.46 -3.76 -17.95
C GLU A 118 -5.00 -3.64 -17.53
N MET A 119 -4.72 -3.73 -16.21
CA MET A 119 -3.38 -3.46 -15.66
C MET A 119 -2.95 -4.53 -14.68
N ALA A 120 -1.71 -5.00 -14.83
CA ALA A 120 -1.11 -5.92 -13.87
C ALA A 120 -1.00 -5.27 -12.48
N ILE A 121 -1.30 -6.07 -11.44
CA ILE A 121 -1.24 -5.61 -10.05
C ILE A 121 0.17 -5.80 -9.47
N LYS A 122 0.50 -5.03 -8.43
CA LYS A 122 1.75 -5.24 -7.67
C LYS A 122 1.85 -6.69 -7.18
N PRO A 123 3.00 -7.36 -7.29
CA PRO A 123 4.34 -6.80 -7.46
C PRO A 123 4.80 -6.57 -8.91
N ASP A 124 3.89 -6.56 -9.89
CA ASP A 124 4.22 -6.06 -11.21
C ASP A 124 4.40 -4.53 -11.15
N PRO A 125 5.44 -3.94 -11.79
CA PRO A 125 5.68 -2.51 -11.75
C PRO A 125 4.76 -1.68 -12.68
N GLU A 126 3.87 -2.30 -13.44
CA GLU A 126 3.09 -1.65 -14.50
C GLU A 126 2.30 -0.42 -14.02
N MET A 127 1.69 -0.46 -12.84
CA MET A 127 0.98 0.70 -12.28
C MET A 127 1.91 1.91 -12.15
N ILE A 128 3.13 1.70 -11.64
CA ILE A 128 4.11 2.77 -11.41
C ILE A 128 4.70 3.25 -12.74
N LEU A 129 4.94 2.35 -13.67
CA LEU A 129 5.38 2.69 -15.02
C LEU A 129 4.30 3.47 -15.78
N SER A 130 3.03 3.15 -15.60
CA SER A 130 1.90 3.91 -16.13
C SER A 130 1.87 5.34 -15.57
N ILE A 131 2.08 5.51 -14.27
CA ILE A 131 2.22 6.83 -13.64
C ILE A 131 3.39 7.60 -14.28
N ALA A 132 4.55 6.96 -14.46
CA ALA A 132 5.71 7.58 -15.08
C ALA A 132 5.39 8.11 -16.50
N ARG A 133 4.76 7.27 -17.33
CA ARG A 133 4.34 7.66 -18.70
C ARG A 133 3.38 8.84 -18.68
N ARG A 134 2.35 8.80 -17.82
CA ARG A 134 1.34 9.87 -17.70
C ARG A 134 1.92 11.19 -17.19
N LEU A 135 2.93 11.14 -16.35
CA LEU A 135 3.65 12.31 -15.85
C LEU A 135 4.78 12.75 -16.79
N GLY A 136 5.12 12.02 -17.85
CA GLY A 136 6.21 12.34 -18.75
C GLY A 136 7.60 12.29 -18.09
N ILE A 137 7.80 11.36 -17.12
CA ILE A 137 9.04 11.19 -16.38
C ILE A 137 9.65 9.80 -16.61
N LYS A 138 10.95 9.67 -16.36
CA LYS A 138 11.62 8.37 -16.45
C LYS A 138 11.42 7.57 -15.16
N ALA A 139 11.35 6.26 -15.26
CA ALA A 139 11.20 5.36 -14.12
C ALA A 139 12.24 5.61 -13.01
N LYS A 140 13.50 5.85 -13.38
CA LYS A 140 14.58 6.17 -12.45
C LYS A 140 14.43 7.49 -11.67
N GLU A 141 13.50 8.34 -12.09
CA GLU A 141 13.18 9.61 -11.42
C GLU A 141 12.06 9.46 -10.40
N ILE A 142 11.55 8.25 -10.21
CA ILE A 142 10.52 7.91 -9.20
C ILE A 142 11.22 7.37 -7.95
N VAL A 143 10.87 7.89 -6.79
CA VAL A 143 11.12 7.23 -5.51
C VAL A 143 9.85 6.49 -5.12
N TYR A 144 9.94 5.17 -4.98
CA TYR A 144 8.80 4.32 -4.61
C TYR A 144 8.77 4.09 -3.11
N ILE A 145 7.62 4.32 -2.48
CA ILE A 145 7.44 4.19 -1.04
C ILE A 145 6.38 3.13 -0.75
N GLY A 146 6.69 2.17 0.10
CA GLY A 146 5.76 1.11 0.46
C GLY A 146 6.00 0.53 1.84
N ASP A 147 5.11 -0.34 2.30
CA ASP A 147 5.09 -0.87 3.67
C ASP A 147 5.00 -2.40 3.72
N SER A 148 5.24 -3.09 2.60
CA SER A 148 5.10 -4.54 2.48
C SER A 148 6.18 -5.18 1.59
N GLU A 149 6.30 -6.50 1.69
CA GLU A 149 7.14 -7.32 0.81
C GLU A 149 6.73 -7.19 -0.66
N VAL A 150 5.44 -6.98 -0.92
CA VAL A 150 4.93 -6.73 -2.28
C VAL A 150 5.52 -5.44 -2.85
N ASP A 151 5.62 -4.40 -2.03
CA ASP A 151 6.19 -3.11 -2.43
C ASP A 151 7.70 -3.21 -2.65
N ILE A 152 8.42 -3.96 -1.80
CA ILE A 152 9.84 -4.24 -2.00
C ILE A 152 10.08 -4.93 -3.35
N MET A 153 9.28 -5.95 -3.66
CA MET A 153 9.36 -6.65 -4.95
C MET A 153 9.00 -5.73 -6.12
N THR A 154 7.99 -4.88 -5.97
CA THR A 154 7.58 -3.90 -7.00
C THR A 154 8.75 -2.96 -7.33
N GLY A 155 9.38 -2.40 -6.30
CA GLY A 155 10.53 -1.51 -6.46
C GLY A 155 11.69 -2.19 -7.15
N LYS A 156 12.04 -3.41 -6.75
CA LYS A 156 13.11 -4.21 -7.35
C LYS A 156 12.83 -4.53 -8.83
N LYS A 157 11.63 -5.02 -9.15
CA LYS A 157 11.24 -5.35 -10.53
C LYS A 157 11.21 -4.12 -11.44
N GLY A 158 10.78 -2.98 -10.93
CA GLY A 158 10.70 -1.73 -11.68
C GLY A 158 12.01 -0.95 -11.74
N GLY A 159 13.04 -1.34 -10.97
CA GLY A 159 14.30 -0.61 -10.87
C GLY A 159 14.16 0.77 -10.24
N PHE A 160 13.16 0.96 -9.37
CA PHE A 160 12.92 2.24 -8.70
C PHE A 160 13.77 2.36 -7.44
N PRO A 161 14.39 3.53 -7.15
CA PRO A 161 14.81 3.87 -5.79
C PRO A 161 13.63 3.68 -4.84
N SER A 162 13.80 2.86 -3.78
CA SER A 162 12.70 2.49 -2.90
C SER A 162 13.02 2.79 -1.44
N ILE A 163 12.01 3.23 -0.70
CA ILE A 163 12.04 3.41 0.75
C ILE A 163 10.86 2.64 1.34
N SER A 164 11.14 1.74 2.27
CA SER A 164 10.10 1.07 3.05
C SER A 164 9.76 1.89 4.30
N VAL A 165 8.50 1.83 4.77
CA VAL A 165 8.06 2.55 5.96
C VAL A 165 7.59 1.56 7.02
N ALA A 166 8.11 1.70 8.26
CA ALA A 166 7.91 0.72 9.33
C ALA A 166 6.65 0.95 10.19
N TRP A 167 5.90 2.03 9.94
CA TRP A 167 4.62 2.30 10.62
C TRP A 167 3.40 1.79 9.87
N GLY A 168 3.60 1.12 8.73
CA GLY A 168 2.52 0.60 7.88
C GLY A 168 2.12 -0.84 8.21
N PHE A 169 1.95 -1.66 7.18
CA PHE A 169 1.46 -3.04 7.28
C PHE A 169 2.47 -3.98 7.95
N ARG A 170 3.79 -3.82 7.68
CA ARG A 170 4.85 -4.68 8.18
C ARG A 170 5.78 -3.94 9.14
N THR A 171 6.38 -4.67 10.07
CA THR A 171 7.42 -4.13 10.96
C THR A 171 8.72 -3.87 10.22
N GLY A 172 9.56 -2.96 10.74
CA GLY A 172 10.88 -2.70 10.16
C GLY A 172 11.79 -3.93 10.09
N GLU A 173 11.72 -4.81 11.10
CA GLU A 173 12.44 -6.08 11.12
C GLU A 173 11.98 -7.01 9.99
N PHE A 174 10.67 -7.15 9.79
CA PHE A 174 10.13 -7.94 8.69
C PHE A 174 10.59 -7.39 7.34
N LEU A 175 10.47 -6.08 7.12
CA LEU A 175 10.87 -5.42 5.89
C LEU A 175 12.37 -5.62 5.60
N LYS A 176 13.22 -5.50 6.62
CA LYS A 176 14.66 -5.77 6.52
C LYS A 176 14.94 -7.20 6.10
N ASN A 177 14.29 -8.17 6.73
CA ASN A 177 14.45 -9.59 6.42
C ASN A 177 13.96 -9.96 5.00
N HIS A 178 13.06 -9.15 4.41
CA HIS A 178 12.58 -9.31 3.04
C HIS A 178 13.33 -8.43 2.03
N GLY A 179 14.46 -7.84 2.45
CA GLY A 179 15.39 -7.16 1.57
C GLY A 179 15.05 -5.71 1.27
N ALA A 180 14.39 -5.01 2.20
CA ALA A 180 14.33 -3.56 2.18
C ALA A 180 15.72 -2.97 2.46
N GLU A 181 16.20 -2.11 1.56
CA GLU A 181 17.52 -1.46 1.68
C GLU A 181 17.46 -0.17 2.50
N ARG A 182 16.34 0.54 2.41
CA ARG A 182 16.08 1.78 3.15
C ARG A 182 14.76 1.65 3.89
N ILE A 183 14.78 1.94 5.19
CA ILE A 183 13.60 1.84 6.04
C ILE A 183 13.50 3.11 6.86
N ALA A 184 12.40 3.86 6.68
CA ALA A 184 12.06 5.00 7.51
C ALA A 184 11.16 4.55 8.67
N PHE A 185 11.46 5.03 9.88
CA PHE A 185 10.70 4.74 11.10
C PHE A 185 9.79 5.91 11.52
N SER A 186 9.96 7.08 10.88
CA SER A 186 9.11 8.25 11.10
C SER A 186 8.88 9.03 9.80
N PRO A 187 7.81 9.86 9.74
CA PRO A 187 7.60 10.77 8.62
C PRO A 187 8.76 11.75 8.38
N ASP A 188 9.44 12.18 9.44
CA ASP A 188 10.59 13.09 9.34
C ASP A 188 11.78 12.39 8.68
N GLU A 189 12.11 11.17 9.11
CA GLU A 189 13.13 10.33 8.46
C GLU A 189 12.78 10.09 6.98
N LEU A 190 11.50 9.86 6.66
CA LEU A 190 11.07 9.67 5.29
C LEU A 190 11.40 10.89 4.42
N ILE A 191 11.10 12.11 4.90
CA ILE A 191 11.41 13.35 4.18
C ILE A 191 12.93 13.47 3.97
N GLU A 192 13.73 13.25 5.03
CA GLU A 192 15.19 13.34 4.95
C GLU A 192 15.76 12.36 3.92
N MET A 193 15.31 11.10 3.96
CA MET A 193 15.71 10.07 3.00
C MET A 193 15.34 10.44 1.56
N ILE A 194 14.11 10.94 1.34
CA ILE A 194 13.66 11.36 0.01
C ILE A 194 14.54 12.49 -0.52
N LEU A 195 14.83 13.50 0.30
CA LEU A 195 15.58 14.68 -0.14
C LEU A 195 17.08 14.42 -0.30
N SER A 196 17.59 13.28 0.18
CA SER A 196 18.98 12.85 0.03
C SER A 196 19.24 12.01 -1.22
N LEU A 197 18.19 11.59 -1.94
CA LEU A 197 18.27 10.84 -3.20
C LEU A 197 18.41 11.77 -4.42
#